data_36ca5383439a808adbd0fdb6f26ba1b4
#
_entry.id   36ca5383439a808adbd0fdb6f26ba1b4
#
_cell.length_a   1.000
_cell.length_b   1.000
_cell.length_c   1.000
_cell.angle_alpha   90.00
_cell.angle_beta   90.00
_cell.angle_gamma   90.00
#
_symmetry.space_group_name_H-M   'P 1'
#
loop_
_entity.id
_entity.type
_entity.pdbx_description
1 polymer ?
#
loop_
_entity_poly.entity_id
_entity_poly.type
_entity_poly.pdbx_seq_one_letter_code
_entity_poly.pdbx_strand_id
1 'polypeptide(L)'
;MSSDWLSVTDSEVVMPWIIDIDGFFRKSVENRMLADNMTKEAIDSIFNNAVRILGRCPNPNIQEEIAETGIVIGKVQSGKTSNFISVLALAFDNGYDIAIVLGGNTLNLLKQNASRISSAFSVDTEKLTVLKTNDNKTLINPARIKDFIENGRKVIIVGLKHNKHIDQIAEIFNNEFLADKSVLIIDDEGDQATLNTRAYQQSISTTYASVLNLKNKLKSHCFLSVTATPQANILIEAFDTLSPDFGELVYPGEGYCGLQEFHAENADKYIKEIPESEPNLLDDMGVPESVYQAMALFFVGNAIRRSRGDMGTHAMLIHPSQKKFDHRIVEQKIQSILDEWKSKAKTYLAGRRDISYNSLRTLLQSAYDSFVSDGVICHPFDDLENQILDRIKQCSPILVCNSDENASENAELYKTNIFVGGNLVERGITFKGLAVTYITRRAKGKSNVDNTEIS
;
A
#
# COMPACT_ATOMS: atom_id res chain seq x y z
N MET A 1 6.18 -33.94 24.74
CA MET A 1 5.43 -33.52 23.54
C MET A 1 6.37 -32.66 22.72
N SER A 2 6.94 -33.23 21.65
CA SER A 2 7.90 -32.56 20.78
C SER A 2 7.13 -31.52 19.94
N SER A 3 7.53 -30.29 20.05
CA SER A 3 7.06 -29.21 19.19
C SER A 3 7.70 -29.38 17.81
N ASP A 4 7.02 -30.04 16.90
CA ASP A 4 7.40 -30.06 15.51
C ASP A 4 7.11 -28.67 14.91
N TRP A 5 8.14 -27.83 14.93
CA TRP A 5 8.15 -26.60 14.16
C TRP A 5 8.30 -26.97 12.70
N LEU A 6 7.33 -26.59 11.87
CA LEU A 6 7.48 -26.62 10.42
C LEU A 6 8.67 -25.72 10.05
N SER A 7 9.82 -26.32 9.82
CA SER A 7 10.93 -25.61 9.20
C SER A 7 10.62 -25.50 7.70
N VAL A 8 10.33 -24.29 7.22
CA VAL A 8 10.36 -23.99 5.79
C VAL A 8 11.84 -23.99 5.39
N THR A 9 12.36 -25.16 5.05
CA THR A 9 13.68 -25.25 4.41
C THR A 9 13.52 -24.90 2.94
N ASP A 10 14.47 -24.12 2.40
CA ASP A 10 14.67 -23.89 0.97
C ASP A 10 15.01 -25.24 0.29
N SER A 11 14.04 -26.13 0.16
CA SER A 11 14.14 -27.25 -0.78
C SER A 11 14.00 -26.64 -2.17
N GLU A 12 14.82 -27.07 -3.13
CA GLU A 12 14.68 -26.72 -4.54
C GLU A 12 13.22 -26.91 -4.93
N VAL A 13 12.50 -25.79 -5.09
CA VAL A 13 11.08 -25.82 -5.47
C VAL A 13 11.04 -26.19 -6.93
N VAL A 14 10.71 -27.44 -7.23
CA VAL A 14 10.46 -27.89 -8.60
C VAL A 14 9.21 -27.18 -9.08
N MET A 15 9.37 -26.20 -9.97
CA MET A 15 8.23 -25.54 -10.60
C MET A 15 7.52 -26.53 -11.52
N PRO A 16 6.19 -26.67 -11.44
CA PRO A 16 5.43 -27.62 -12.26
C PRO A 16 5.57 -27.37 -13.77
N TRP A 17 5.92 -26.14 -14.17
CA TRP A 17 6.06 -25.74 -15.56
C TRP A 17 7.06 -24.58 -15.74
N ILE A 18 7.53 -24.38 -16.97
CA ILE A 18 8.51 -23.36 -17.32
C ILE A 18 7.78 -22.06 -17.65
N ILE A 19 8.16 -20.97 -16.99
CA ILE A 19 7.61 -19.63 -17.21
C ILE A 19 8.41 -18.93 -18.31
N ASP A 20 7.72 -18.45 -19.35
CA ASP A 20 8.32 -17.51 -20.32
C ASP A 20 8.50 -16.14 -19.65
N ILE A 21 9.75 -15.69 -19.60
CA ILE A 21 10.14 -14.43 -18.97
C ILE A 21 10.46 -13.33 -19.98
N ASP A 22 10.31 -13.57 -21.28
CA ASP A 22 10.67 -12.61 -22.33
C ASP A 22 9.45 -11.93 -22.99
N GLY A 23 8.29 -12.11 -22.42
CA GLY A 23 7.01 -11.66 -22.96
C GLY A 23 6.82 -10.14 -23.02
N PHE A 24 5.74 -9.75 -23.70
CA PHE A 24 5.38 -8.35 -23.93
C PHE A 24 5.00 -7.61 -22.65
N PHE A 25 4.12 -8.21 -21.84
CA PHE A 25 3.61 -7.56 -20.62
C PHE A 25 4.70 -7.42 -19.57
N ARG A 26 5.56 -8.42 -19.44
CA ARG A 26 6.75 -8.34 -18.59
C ARG A 26 7.63 -7.15 -18.94
N LYS A 27 7.97 -7.00 -20.23
CA LYS A 27 8.78 -5.87 -20.70
C LYS A 27 8.11 -4.51 -20.49
N SER A 28 6.79 -4.45 -20.68
CA SER A 28 6.01 -3.22 -20.42
C SER A 28 6.10 -2.79 -18.96
N VAL A 29 5.90 -3.72 -18.00
CA VAL A 29 5.98 -3.44 -16.57
C VAL A 29 7.43 -3.09 -16.16
N GLU A 30 8.43 -3.79 -16.68
CA GLU A 30 9.85 -3.48 -16.44
C GLU A 30 10.20 -2.05 -16.89
N ASN A 31 9.82 -1.67 -18.11
CA ASN A 31 10.07 -0.33 -18.63
C ASN A 31 9.39 0.76 -17.74
N ARG A 32 8.22 0.47 -17.23
CA ARG A 32 7.55 1.37 -16.31
C ARG A 32 8.30 1.50 -14.98
N MET A 33 8.76 0.40 -14.40
CA MET A 33 9.54 0.41 -13.17
C MET A 33 10.86 1.20 -13.33
N LEU A 34 11.53 1.05 -14.48
CA LEU A 34 12.72 1.82 -14.84
C LEU A 34 12.41 3.32 -14.95
N ALA A 35 11.27 3.68 -15.56
CA ALA A 35 10.82 5.08 -15.66
C ALA A 35 10.48 5.69 -14.29
N ASP A 36 10.07 4.87 -13.34
CA ASP A 36 9.83 5.25 -11.94
C ASP A 36 11.14 5.26 -11.10
N ASN A 37 12.32 5.17 -11.75
CA ASN A 37 13.67 5.15 -11.14
C ASN A 37 13.96 3.95 -10.22
N MET A 38 13.31 2.82 -10.45
CA MET A 38 13.68 1.58 -9.76
C MET A 38 14.97 1.01 -10.34
N THR A 39 15.85 0.48 -9.49
CA THR A 39 17.11 -0.13 -9.95
C THR A 39 16.86 -1.45 -10.66
N LYS A 40 17.78 -1.84 -11.54
CA LYS A 40 17.66 -3.12 -12.28
C LYS A 40 17.64 -4.32 -11.34
N GLU A 41 18.47 -4.29 -10.30
CA GLU A 41 18.57 -5.33 -9.28
C GLU A 41 17.25 -5.51 -8.52
N ALA A 42 16.58 -4.39 -8.16
CA ALA A 42 15.27 -4.43 -7.52
C ALA A 42 14.20 -5.00 -8.45
N ILE A 43 14.22 -4.62 -9.72
CA ILE A 43 13.30 -5.15 -10.74
C ILE A 43 13.51 -6.66 -10.94
N ASP A 44 14.76 -7.11 -11.07
CA ASP A 44 15.07 -8.52 -11.24
C ASP A 44 14.65 -9.34 -10.01
N SER A 45 14.83 -8.80 -8.79
CA SER A 45 14.32 -9.43 -7.56
C SER A 45 12.79 -9.59 -7.57
N ILE A 46 12.05 -8.55 -7.99
CA ILE A 46 10.59 -8.59 -8.09
C ILE A 46 10.14 -9.63 -9.11
N PHE A 47 10.76 -9.68 -10.30
CA PHE A 47 10.40 -10.66 -11.31
C PHE A 47 10.80 -12.09 -10.93
N ASN A 48 11.90 -12.29 -10.21
CA ASN A 48 12.26 -13.60 -9.68
C ASN A 48 11.21 -14.10 -8.68
N ASN A 49 10.71 -13.23 -7.78
CA ASN A 49 9.57 -13.56 -6.92
C ASN A 49 8.33 -13.92 -7.75
N ALA A 50 8.02 -13.12 -8.78
CA ALA A 50 6.84 -13.34 -9.62
C ALA A 50 6.91 -14.66 -10.41
N VAL A 51 8.09 -15.06 -10.90
CA VAL A 51 8.33 -16.35 -11.55
C VAL A 51 8.04 -17.50 -10.58
N ARG A 52 8.56 -17.42 -9.35
CA ARG A 52 8.32 -18.45 -8.34
C ARG A 52 6.83 -18.59 -8.00
N ILE A 53 6.14 -17.46 -7.79
CA ILE A 53 4.70 -17.45 -7.50
C ILE A 53 3.91 -18.06 -8.66
N LEU A 54 4.13 -17.56 -9.89
CA LEU A 54 3.39 -18.05 -11.06
C LEU A 54 3.71 -19.51 -11.38
N GLY A 55 4.95 -19.95 -11.16
CA GLY A 55 5.36 -21.34 -11.35
C GLY A 55 4.64 -22.33 -10.43
N ARG A 56 4.02 -21.87 -9.36
CA ARG A 56 3.17 -22.67 -8.46
C ARG A 56 1.69 -22.65 -8.87
N CYS A 57 1.28 -21.70 -9.70
CA CYS A 57 -0.07 -21.64 -10.22
C CYS A 57 -0.29 -22.66 -11.33
N PRO A 58 -1.53 -23.10 -11.61
CA PRO A 58 -1.85 -23.99 -12.73
C PRO A 58 -1.34 -23.43 -14.07
N ASN A 59 -0.81 -24.32 -14.90
CA ASN A 59 -0.44 -23.95 -16.27
C ASN A 59 -1.69 -23.73 -17.13
N PRO A 60 -1.97 -22.51 -17.63
CA PRO A 60 -3.20 -22.20 -18.34
C PRO A 60 -3.29 -22.90 -19.73
N ASN A 61 -2.18 -23.48 -20.21
CA ASN A 61 -2.12 -24.18 -21.50
C ASN A 61 -2.46 -25.67 -21.39
N ILE A 62 -2.71 -26.17 -20.18
CA ILE A 62 -3.15 -27.56 -19.95
C ILE A 62 -4.68 -27.54 -19.86
N GLN A 63 -5.32 -28.46 -20.61
CA GLN A 63 -6.78 -28.60 -20.65
C GLN A 63 -7.28 -29.48 -19.47
N GLU A 64 -6.95 -29.11 -18.26
CA GLU A 64 -7.40 -29.75 -17.03
C GLU A 64 -8.15 -28.76 -16.16
N GLU A 65 -9.19 -29.23 -15.47
CA GLU A 65 -9.89 -28.43 -14.47
C GLU A 65 -9.06 -28.43 -13.18
N ILE A 66 -8.29 -27.37 -12.96
CA ILE A 66 -7.41 -27.26 -11.80
C ILE A 66 -7.80 -26.01 -11.00
N ALA A 67 -8.09 -26.21 -9.72
CA ALA A 67 -8.40 -25.14 -8.77
C ALA A 67 -7.38 -25.19 -7.64
N GLU A 68 -6.50 -24.18 -7.58
CA GLU A 68 -5.47 -24.07 -6.54
C GLU A 68 -5.63 -22.79 -5.75
N THR A 69 -5.24 -22.83 -4.49
CA THR A 69 -5.18 -21.68 -3.60
C THR A 69 -3.77 -21.51 -3.09
N GLY A 70 -3.20 -20.33 -3.27
CA GLY A 70 -1.86 -19.99 -2.78
C GLY A 70 -1.89 -18.85 -1.79
N ILE A 71 -0.89 -18.80 -0.91
CA ILE A 71 -0.62 -17.65 -0.06
C ILE A 71 0.73 -17.04 -0.42
N VAL A 72 0.73 -15.73 -0.65
CA VAL A 72 1.93 -14.93 -0.90
C VAL A 72 2.18 -14.05 0.30
N ILE A 73 3.26 -14.32 1.02
CA ILE A 73 3.59 -13.64 2.26
C ILE A 73 4.73 -12.67 2.00
N GLY A 74 4.49 -11.38 2.26
CA GLY A 74 5.51 -10.35 2.17
C GLY A 74 5.48 -9.43 3.37
N LYS A 75 6.62 -8.89 3.77
CA LYS A 75 6.70 -7.93 4.88
C LYS A 75 5.81 -6.70 4.61
N VAL A 76 5.42 -6.00 5.66
CA VAL A 76 4.64 -4.75 5.55
C VAL A 76 5.39 -3.76 4.66
N GLN A 77 4.70 -3.16 3.69
CA GLN A 77 5.26 -2.19 2.74
C GLN A 77 6.50 -2.68 1.95
N SER A 78 6.66 -3.99 1.77
CA SER A 78 7.78 -4.60 1.04
C SER A 78 7.62 -4.58 -0.50
N GLY A 79 6.67 -3.81 -1.03
CA GLY A 79 6.41 -3.79 -2.47
C GLY A 79 5.51 -4.92 -2.97
N LYS A 80 4.64 -5.50 -2.12
CA LYS A 80 3.70 -6.56 -2.51
C LYS A 80 2.90 -6.22 -3.77
N THR A 81 2.46 -4.97 -3.92
CA THR A 81 1.74 -4.52 -5.12
C THR A 81 2.58 -4.67 -6.40
N SER A 82 3.86 -4.29 -6.37
CA SER A 82 4.76 -4.47 -7.52
C SER A 82 4.96 -5.95 -7.84
N ASN A 83 5.06 -6.80 -6.81
CA ASN A 83 5.19 -8.24 -7.00
C ASN A 83 3.95 -8.82 -7.67
N PHE A 84 2.72 -8.57 -7.18
CA PHE A 84 1.55 -9.15 -7.82
C PHE A 84 1.27 -8.57 -9.22
N ILE A 85 1.61 -7.30 -9.48
CA ILE A 85 1.55 -6.73 -10.84
C ILE A 85 2.51 -7.48 -11.79
N SER A 86 3.71 -7.84 -11.32
CA SER A 86 4.66 -8.63 -12.09
C SER A 86 4.16 -10.06 -12.31
N VAL A 87 3.47 -10.66 -11.34
CA VAL A 87 2.78 -11.95 -11.52
C VAL A 87 1.70 -11.85 -12.58
N LEU A 88 0.88 -10.77 -12.58
CA LEU A 88 -0.13 -10.53 -13.63
C LEU A 88 0.50 -10.41 -15.02
N ALA A 89 1.62 -9.67 -15.12
CA ALA A 89 2.32 -9.50 -16.39
C ALA A 89 2.82 -10.85 -16.96
N LEU A 90 3.52 -11.63 -16.12
CA LEU A 90 3.98 -12.96 -16.51
C LEU A 90 2.80 -13.90 -16.81
N ALA A 91 1.71 -13.85 -16.03
CA ALA A 91 0.53 -14.68 -16.29
C ALA A 91 -0.05 -14.45 -17.69
N PHE A 92 -0.15 -13.18 -18.11
CA PHE A 92 -0.64 -12.85 -19.46
C PHE A 92 0.31 -13.27 -20.57
N ASP A 93 1.62 -13.15 -20.37
CA ASP A 93 2.62 -13.63 -21.32
C ASP A 93 2.60 -15.16 -21.43
N ASN A 94 2.17 -15.84 -20.37
CA ASN A 94 2.17 -17.31 -20.30
C ASN A 94 0.79 -17.98 -20.54
N GLY A 95 -0.20 -17.23 -21.02
CA GLY A 95 -1.43 -17.84 -21.52
C GLY A 95 -2.70 -17.57 -20.70
N TYR A 96 -2.62 -16.96 -19.51
CA TYR A 96 -3.83 -16.47 -18.84
C TYR A 96 -4.50 -15.38 -19.66
N ASP A 97 -5.83 -15.40 -19.74
CA ASP A 97 -6.63 -14.39 -20.47
C ASP A 97 -7.31 -13.42 -19.55
N ILE A 98 -7.67 -13.86 -18.34
CA ILE A 98 -8.43 -13.10 -17.36
C ILE A 98 -7.69 -13.10 -16.03
N ALA A 99 -7.59 -11.93 -15.42
CA ALA A 99 -7.18 -11.79 -14.04
C ALA A 99 -8.24 -11.00 -13.25
N ILE A 100 -8.45 -11.38 -11.99
CA ILE A 100 -9.31 -10.70 -11.05
C ILE A 100 -8.45 -10.21 -9.90
N VAL A 101 -8.57 -8.92 -9.55
CA VAL A 101 -7.89 -8.34 -8.40
C VAL A 101 -8.94 -7.87 -7.40
N LEU A 102 -9.02 -8.56 -6.27
CA LEU A 102 -9.86 -8.17 -5.15
C LEU A 102 -9.02 -7.32 -4.19
N GLY A 103 -9.31 -6.04 -4.09
CA GLY A 103 -8.50 -5.13 -3.30
C GLY A 103 -9.30 -4.05 -2.59
N GLY A 104 -9.15 -4.02 -1.26
CA GLY A 104 -9.77 -3.02 -0.40
C GLY A 104 -11.29 -3.14 -0.25
N ASN A 105 -11.83 -2.38 0.70
CA ASN A 105 -13.26 -2.36 1.07
C ASN A 105 -13.89 -0.99 0.82
N THR A 106 -13.17 -0.05 0.20
CA THR A 106 -13.67 1.29 -0.10
C THR A 106 -13.52 1.63 -1.59
N LEU A 107 -14.42 2.47 -2.12
CA LEU A 107 -14.38 2.92 -3.52
C LEU A 107 -13.06 3.66 -3.85
N ASN A 108 -12.46 4.36 -2.89
CA ASN A 108 -11.19 5.04 -3.10
C ASN A 108 -10.04 4.03 -3.30
N LEU A 109 -10.00 2.94 -2.51
CA LEU A 109 -9.03 1.86 -2.70
C LEU A 109 -9.23 1.14 -4.03
N LEU A 110 -10.48 0.91 -4.44
CA LEU A 110 -10.77 0.35 -5.76
C LEU A 110 -10.21 1.23 -6.89
N LYS A 111 -10.47 2.54 -6.84
CA LYS A 111 -9.93 3.50 -7.82
C LYS A 111 -8.40 3.52 -7.80
N GLN A 112 -7.80 3.54 -6.61
CA GLN A 112 -6.34 3.56 -6.44
C GLN A 112 -5.69 2.29 -7.00
N ASN A 113 -6.22 1.10 -6.68
CA ASN A 113 -5.69 -0.16 -7.20
C ASN A 113 -5.84 -0.26 -8.72
N ALA A 114 -7.01 0.10 -9.25
CA ALA A 114 -7.22 0.11 -10.70
C ALA A 114 -6.28 1.11 -11.41
N SER A 115 -6.07 2.30 -10.83
CA SER A 115 -5.13 3.29 -11.38
C SER A 115 -3.69 2.80 -11.34
N ARG A 116 -3.24 2.17 -10.23
CA ARG A 116 -1.91 1.59 -10.11
C ARG A 116 -1.67 0.50 -11.15
N ILE A 117 -2.63 -0.42 -11.29
CA ILE A 117 -2.55 -1.50 -12.29
C ILE A 117 -2.51 -0.90 -13.69
N SER A 118 -3.43 0.00 -14.04
CA SER A 118 -3.45 0.65 -15.35
C SER A 118 -2.16 1.40 -15.65
N SER A 119 -1.60 2.10 -14.66
CA SER A 119 -0.33 2.84 -14.83
C SER A 119 0.87 1.92 -14.99
N ALA A 120 0.88 0.76 -14.33
CA ALA A 120 1.99 -0.19 -14.40
C ALA A 120 2.11 -0.84 -15.78
N PHE A 121 0.97 -1.14 -16.41
CA PHE A 121 0.94 -1.68 -17.77
C PHE A 121 0.99 -0.60 -18.86
N SER A 122 0.95 0.61 -18.53
CA SER A 122 1.00 1.96 -19.14
C SER A 122 0.96 2.12 -20.65
N VAL A 123 0.76 1.15 -21.50
CA VAL A 123 1.08 1.40 -22.90
C VAL A 123 0.10 0.86 -23.94
N ASP A 124 -0.66 -0.16 -23.71
CA ASP A 124 -1.41 -0.66 -24.87
C ASP A 124 -2.85 -1.04 -24.52
N THR A 125 -3.71 -0.03 -24.61
CA THR A 125 -5.17 -0.23 -24.49
C THR A 125 -5.70 -1.20 -25.55
N GLU A 126 -4.93 -1.53 -26.58
CA GLU A 126 -5.29 -2.52 -27.58
C GLU A 126 -5.02 -3.95 -27.11
N LYS A 127 -4.05 -4.17 -26.22
CA LYS A 127 -3.67 -5.49 -25.71
C LYS A 127 -4.22 -5.83 -24.32
N LEU A 128 -4.54 -4.82 -23.52
CA LEU A 128 -5.03 -4.99 -22.16
C LEU A 128 -6.22 -4.07 -21.87
N THR A 129 -7.21 -4.60 -21.21
CA THR A 129 -8.36 -3.83 -20.69
C THR A 129 -8.45 -4.01 -19.18
N VAL A 130 -8.51 -2.90 -18.44
CA VAL A 130 -8.74 -2.90 -16.99
C VAL A 130 -10.17 -2.42 -16.72
N LEU A 131 -10.99 -3.30 -16.17
CA LEU A 131 -12.37 -3.05 -15.80
C LEU A 131 -12.48 -2.91 -14.28
N LYS A 132 -13.41 -2.08 -13.83
CA LYS A 132 -13.72 -1.90 -12.39
C LYS A 132 -15.15 -2.32 -12.12
N THR A 133 -15.35 -3.03 -11.01
CA THR A 133 -16.70 -3.19 -10.47
C THR A 133 -17.18 -1.83 -9.96
N ASN A 134 -18.42 -1.48 -10.25
CA ASN A 134 -19.07 -0.30 -9.70
C ASN A 134 -20.57 -0.59 -9.56
N ASP A 135 -21.31 0.35 -9.00
CA ASP A 135 -22.76 0.24 -8.84
C ASP A 135 -23.51 0.19 -10.18
N ASN A 136 -22.82 0.47 -11.29
CA ASN A 136 -23.40 0.50 -12.63
C ASN A 136 -23.12 -0.82 -13.37
N LYS A 137 -24.07 -1.75 -13.35
CA LYS A 137 -23.99 -3.09 -13.95
C LYS A 137 -23.63 -3.12 -15.45
N THR A 138 -23.66 -1.98 -16.13
CA THR A 138 -23.45 -1.90 -17.58
C THR A 138 -21.98 -1.99 -18.01
N LEU A 139 -21.03 -1.80 -17.09
CA LEU A 139 -19.58 -1.78 -17.44
C LEU A 139 -18.94 -3.16 -17.51
N ILE A 140 -19.47 -4.13 -16.78
CA ILE A 140 -18.98 -5.51 -16.77
C ILE A 140 -20.02 -6.38 -17.50
N ASN A 141 -19.85 -6.50 -18.82
CA ASN A 141 -20.74 -7.29 -19.67
C ASN A 141 -19.97 -8.53 -20.20
N PRO A 142 -20.47 -9.76 -19.95
CA PRO A 142 -19.81 -10.99 -20.41
C PRO A 142 -19.55 -11.01 -21.93
N ALA A 143 -20.51 -10.54 -22.74
CA ALA A 143 -20.35 -10.51 -24.20
C ALA A 143 -19.21 -9.59 -24.63
N ARG A 144 -19.04 -8.44 -23.97
CA ARG A 144 -17.94 -7.51 -24.24
C ARG A 144 -16.57 -8.07 -23.80
N ILE A 145 -16.53 -8.76 -22.66
CA ILE A 145 -15.29 -9.41 -22.21
C ILE A 145 -14.90 -10.52 -23.17
N LYS A 146 -15.88 -11.32 -23.62
CA LYS A 146 -15.66 -12.32 -24.65
C LYS A 146 -15.07 -11.70 -25.94
N ASP A 147 -15.65 -10.61 -26.42
CA ASP A 147 -15.15 -9.89 -27.60
C ASP A 147 -13.70 -9.41 -27.41
N PHE A 148 -13.35 -8.86 -26.24
CA PHE A 148 -11.96 -8.49 -25.95
C PHE A 148 -11.01 -9.66 -26.06
N ILE A 149 -11.34 -10.81 -25.49
CA ILE A 149 -10.50 -12.00 -25.48
C ILE A 149 -10.38 -12.62 -26.90
N GLU A 150 -11.50 -12.69 -27.64
CA GLU A 150 -11.50 -13.17 -29.02
C GLU A 150 -10.65 -12.29 -29.95
N ASN A 151 -10.51 -10.99 -29.63
CA ASN A 151 -9.63 -10.06 -30.34
C ASN A 151 -8.22 -10.00 -29.73
N GLY A 152 -7.82 -10.99 -28.93
CA GLY A 152 -6.47 -11.13 -28.38
C GLY A 152 -6.12 -10.18 -27.25
N ARG A 153 -7.10 -9.51 -26.64
CA ARG A 153 -6.89 -8.65 -25.46
C ARG A 153 -6.92 -9.46 -24.17
N LYS A 154 -6.05 -9.11 -23.25
CA LYS A 154 -6.11 -9.59 -21.87
C LYS A 154 -7.04 -8.70 -21.04
N VAL A 155 -7.67 -9.26 -20.01
CA VAL A 155 -8.65 -8.54 -19.19
C VAL A 155 -8.28 -8.63 -17.72
N ILE A 156 -8.18 -7.47 -17.04
CA ILE A 156 -8.09 -7.39 -15.59
C ILE A 156 -9.40 -6.81 -15.05
N ILE A 157 -10.00 -7.50 -14.09
CA ILE A 157 -11.20 -7.03 -13.40
C ILE A 157 -10.82 -6.69 -11.96
N VAL A 158 -10.92 -5.42 -11.60
CA VAL A 158 -10.64 -4.94 -10.24
C VAL A 158 -11.94 -4.80 -9.47
N GLY A 159 -12.07 -5.53 -8.36
CA GLY A 159 -13.28 -5.59 -7.55
C GLY A 159 -13.02 -5.23 -6.08
N LEU A 160 -14.05 -4.70 -5.41
CA LEU A 160 -14.05 -4.55 -3.96
C LEU A 160 -14.28 -5.89 -3.26
N LYS A 161 -13.72 -6.04 -2.06
CA LYS A 161 -14.00 -7.15 -1.14
C LYS A 161 -15.36 -7.00 -0.47
N HIS A 162 -16.38 -6.95 -1.28
CA HIS A 162 -17.76 -6.83 -0.85
C HIS A 162 -18.63 -7.76 -1.70
N ASN A 163 -19.56 -8.49 -1.07
CA ASN A 163 -20.37 -9.52 -1.73
C ASN A 163 -20.96 -9.06 -3.06
N LYS A 164 -21.61 -7.89 -3.12
CA LYS A 164 -22.23 -7.37 -4.36
C LYS A 164 -21.24 -7.25 -5.52
N HIS A 165 -20.00 -6.83 -5.25
CA HIS A 165 -18.99 -6.66 -6.28
C HIS A 165 -18.43 -8.01 -6.73
N ILE A 166 -18.22 -8.95 -5.80
CA ILE A 166 -17.74 -10.30 -6.10
C ILE A 166 -18.82 -11.07 -6.86
N ASP A 167 -20.09 -10.94 -6.48
CA ASP A 167 -21.21 -11.57 -7.20
C ASP A 167 -21.35 -11.03 -8.62
N GLN A 168 -21.14 -9.72 -8.87
CA GLN A 168 -21.07 -9.16 -10.22
C GLN A 168 -19.96 -9.81 -11.06
N ILE A 169 -18.81 -10.07 -10.47
CA ILE A 169 -17.72 -10.76 -11.15
C ILE A 169 -18.11 -12.21 -11.42
N ALA A 170 -18.71 -12.90 -10.46
CA ALA A 170 -19.15 -14.28 -10.61
C ALA A 170 -20.20 -14.45 -11.72
N GLU A 171 -21.11 -13.47 -11.90
CA GLU A 171 -22.12 -13.48 -12.97
C GLU A 171 -21.51 -13.53 -14.38
N ILE A 172 -20.28 -13.03 -14.58
CA ILE A 172 -19.57 -13.05 -15.88
C ILE A 172 -19.36 -14.50 -16.34
N PHE A 173 -19.04 -15.38 -15.41
CA PHE A 173 -18.70 -16.77 -15.67
C PHE A 173 -19.92 -17.69 -15.81
N ASN A 174 -21.14 -17.14 -15.85
CA ASN A 174 -22.31 -17.84 -16.40
C ASN A 174 -22.20 -18.02 -17.94
N ASN A 175 -21.27 -17.32 -18.59
CA ASN A 175 -20.93 -17.52 -19.99
C ASN A 175 -19.92 -18.66 -20.10
N GLU A 176 -20.29 -19.74 -20.79
CA GLU A 176 -19.46 -20.96 -20.93
C GLU A 176 -18.06 -20.68 -21.49
N PHE A 177 -17.96 -19.81 -22.51
CA PHE A 177 -16.66 -19.44 -23.09
C PHE A 177 -15.73 -18.81 -22.07
N LEU A 178 -16.27 -17.97 -21.16
CA LEU A 178 -15.47 -17.31 -20.11
C LEU A 178 -15.17 -18.25 -18.95
N ALA A 179 -16.09 -19.16 -18.62
CA ALA A 179 -15.90 -20.17 -17.60
C ALA A 179 -14.81 -21.20 -17.97
N ASP A 180 -14.58 -21.42 -19.27
CA ASP A 180 -13.54 -22.31 -19.80
C ASP A 180 -12.13 -21.68 -19.78
N LYS A 181 -12.03 -20.38 -19.46
CA LYS A 181 -10.72 -19.71 -19.39
C LYS A 181 -10.04 -19.93 -18.05
N SER A 182 -8.72 -20.07 -18.08
CA SER A 182 -7.91 -20.05 -16.86
C SER A 182 -7.87 -18.65 -16.27
N VAL A 183 -8.24 -18.54 -14.99
CA VAL A 183 -8.38 -17.26 -14.28
C VAL A 183 -7.39 -17.16 -13.13
N LEU A 184 -6.62 -16.07 -13.09
CA LEU A 184 -5.80 -15.74 -11.93
C LEU A 184 -6.53 -14.76 -11.03
N ILE A 185 -6.76 -15.13 -9.76
CA ILE A 185 -7.41 -14.28 -8.77
C ILE A 185 -6.36 -13.83 -7.76
N ILE A 186 -6.19 -12.52 -7.62
CA ILE A 186 -5.33 -11.91 -6.59
C ILE A 186 -6.23 -11.30 -5.52
N ASP A 187 -6.09 -11.77 -4.30
CA ASP A 187 -6.75 -11.22 -3.11
C ASP A 187 -5.73 -10.40 -2.32
N ASP A 188 -5.64 -9.09 -2.60
CA ASP A 188 -4.72 -8.17 -1.92
C ASP A 188 -5.21 -7.89 -0.50
N GLU A 189 -4.35 -8.00 0.51
CA GLU A 189 -4.71 -8.04 1.93
C GLU A 189 -5.66 -9.22 2.24
N GLY A 190 -5.29 -10.42 1.83
CA GLY A 190 -6.11 -11.64 1.89
C GLY A 190 -6.48 -12.11 3.30
N ASP A 191 -5.87 -11.56 4.34
CA ASP A 191 -6.26 -11.71 5.75
C ASP A 191 -7.51 -10.91 6.12
N GLN A 192 -7.98 -9.99 5.25
CA GLN A 192 -9.10 -9.10 5.51
C GLN A 192 -10.32 -9.42 4.64
N ALA A 193 -11.49 -9.47 5.26
CA ALA A 193 -12.82 -9.54 4.66
C ALA A 193 -13.16 -10.80 3.84
N THR A 194 -12.19 -11.49 3.23
CA THR A 194 -12.44 -12.67 2.39
C THR A 194 -12.56 -13.95 3.19
N LEU A 195 -11.87 -14.05 4.32
CA LEU A 195 -11.95 -15.22 5.20
C LEU A 195 -13.29 -15.30 5.94
N ASN A 196 -13.68 -16.52 6.36
CA ASN A 196 -14.90 -16.70 7.13
C ASN A 196 -14.78 -16.18 8.56
N THR A 197 -15.09 -14.91 8.78
CA THR A 197 -15.05 -14.27 10.12
C THR A 197 -16.13 -14.79 11.09
N ARG A 198 -17.07 -15.63 10.63
CA ARG A 198 -18.18 -16.20 11.40
C ARG A 198 -18.06 -17.69 11.66
N ALA A 199 -16.92 -18.30 11.41
CA ALA A 199 -16.68 -19.73 11.63
C ALA A 199 -17.02 -20.15 13.06
N TYR A 200 -16.64 -19.36 14.07
CA TYR A 200 -16.98 -19.62 15.48
C TYR A 200 -18.50 -19.60 15.77
N GLN A 201 -19.30 -18.96 14.93
CA GLN A 201 -20.76 -18.91 15.06
C GLN A 201 -21.43 -20.02 14.23
N GLN A 202 -20.67 -20.94 13.66
CA GLN A 202 -21.14 -21.97 12.72
C GLN A 202 -21.95 -21.36 11.57
N SER A 203 -21.58 -20.17 11.12
CA SER A 203 -22.22 -19.45 10.01
C SER A 203 -21.17 -18.96 9.02
N ILE A 204 -21.61 -18.65 7.82
CA ILE A 204 -20.75 -18.21 6.71
C ILE A 204 -20.92 -16.71 6.53
N SER A 205 -19.81 -15.97 6.41
CA SER A 205 -19.88 -14.55 6.09
C SER A 205 -20.32 -14.35 4.63
N THR A 206 -21.05 -13.28 4.35
CA THR A 206 -21.58 -13.02 3.00
C THR A 206 -20.49 -12.85 1.96
N THR A 207 -19.38 -12.18 2.30
CA THR A 207 -18.23 -12.00 1.41
C THR A 207 -17.54 -13.32 1.09
N TYR A 208 -17.31 -14.15 2.10
CA TYR A 208 -16.74 -15.49 1.91
C TYR A 208 -17.65 -16.36 1.00
N ALA A 209 -18.97 -16.36 1.23
CA ALA A 209 -19.91 -17.08 0.38
C ALA A 209 -19.85 -16.63 -1.09
N SER A 210 -19.68 -15.33 -1.35
CA SER A 210 -19.51 -14.80 -2.71
C SER A 210 -18.18 -15.22 -3.34
N VAL A 211 -17.10 -15.32 -2.56
CA VAL A 211 -15.81 -15.86 -3.04
C VAL A 211 -15.94 -17.31 -3.42
N LEU A 212 -16.59 -18.12 -2.59
CA LEU A 212 -16.86 -19.53 -2.92
C LEU A 212 -17.70 -19.67 -4.20
N ASN A 213 -18.76 -18.86 -4.33
CA ASN A 213 -19.59 -18.84 -5.54
C ASN A 213 -18.76 -18.50 -6.79
N LEU A 214 -17.85 -17.51 -6.69
CA LEU A 214 -16.94 -17.16 -7.78
C LEU A 214 -16.04 -18.35 -8.15
N LYS A 215 -15.34 -18.94 -7.18
CA LYS A 215 -14.46 -20.09 -7.41
C LYS A 215 -15.20 -21.25 -8.07
N ASN A 216 -16.42 -21.57 -7.62
CA ASN A 216 -17.24 -22.69 -8.14
C ASN A 216 -17.70 -22.49 -9.60
N LYS A 217 -17.67 -21.27 -10.12
CA LYS A 217 -18.03 -20.98 -11.53
C LYS A 217 -16.83 -21.06 -12.48
N LEU A 218 -15.64 -21.18 -11.97
CA LEU A 218 -14.39 -21.23 -12.72
C LEU A 218 -13.93 -22.67 -12.83
N LYS A 219 -13.71 -23.16 -14.05
CA LYS A 219 -13.22 -24.52 -14.27
C LYS A 219 -11.73 -24.64 -13.93
N SER A 220 -10.94 -23.62 -14.29
CA SER A 220 -9.52 -23.59 -13.97
C SER A 220 -9.14 -22.23 -13.39
N HIS A 221 -8.59 -22.22 -12.18
CA HIS A 221 -8.18 -20.97 -11.54
C HIS A 221 -7.07 -21.18 -10.50
N CYS A 222 -6.32 -20.10 -10.26
CA CYS A 222 -5.50 -19.95 -9.06
C CYS A 222 -6.01 -18.77 -8.24
N PHE A 223 -6.23 -19.00 -6.94
CA PHE A 223 -6.60 -17.96 -5.97
C PHE A 223 -5.39 -17.65 -5.09
N LEU A 224 -4.80 -16.47 -5.22
CA LEU A 224 -3.62 -16.03 -4.48
C LEU A 224 -4.02 -15.01 -3.41
N SER A 225 -3.96 -15.40 -2.15
CA SER A 225 -4.03 -14.48 -1.00
C SER A 225 -2.69 -13.80 -0.79
N VAL A 226 -2.62 -12.48 -0.96
CA VAL A 226 -1.41 -11.69 -0.75
C VAL A 226 -1.53 -10.94 0.57
N THR A 227 -0.65 -11.21 1.54
CA THR A 227 -0.75 -10.60 2.87
C THR A 227 0.62 -10.38 3.53
N ALA A 228 0.66 -9.47 4.51
CA ALA A 228 1.78 -9.32 5.44
C ALA A 228 1.53 -10.03 6.79
N THR A 229 0.27 -10.38 7.08
CA THR A 229 -0.21 -10.95 8.34
C THR A 229 -0.91 -12.29 8.08
N PRO A 230 -0.12 -13.35 7.76
CA PRO A 230 -0.64 -14.60 7.24
C PRO A 230 -1.37 -15.48 8.28
N GLN A 231 -1.36 -15.09 9.56
CA GLN A 231 -1.85 -15.93 10.67
C GLN A 231 -3.29 -16.42 10.45
N ALA A 232 -4.17 -15.51 10.00
CA ALA A 232 -5.56 -15.86 9.76
C ALA A 232 -5.72 -16.84 8.60
N ASN A 233 -4.92 -16.72 7.55
CA ASN A 233 -4.96 -17.58 6.37
C ASN A 233 -4.37 -18.97 6.62
N ILE A 234 -3.35 -19.07 7.49
CA ILE A 234 -2.67 -20.34 7.81
C ILE A 234 -3.46 -21.12 8.86
N LEU A 235 -4.19 -20.42 9.75
CA LEU A 235 -4.94 -21.05 10.85
C LEU A 235 -6.37 -21.45 10.48
N ILE A 236 -6.80 -21.27 9.23
CA ILE A 236 -8.08 -21.82 8.77
C ILE A 236 -8.01 -23.34 8.71
N GLU A 237 -9.18 -23.98 8.82
CA GLU A 237 -9.26 -25.43 8.74
C GLU A 237 -8.71 -25.96 7.41
N ALA A 238 -7.94 -27.05 7.45
CA ALA A 238 -7.28 -27.64 6.27
C ALA A 238 -8.27 -28.03 5.14
N PHE A 239 -9.54 -28.21 5.46
CA PHE A 239 -10.60 -28.53 4.50
C PHE A 239 -11.36 -27.29 3.99
N ASP A 240 -10.99 -26.08 4.43
CA ASP A 240 -11.58 -24.85 3.91
C ASP A 240 -11.11 -24.61 2.48
N THR A 241 -12.01 -24.17 1.62
CA THR A 241 -11.73 -23.89 0.20
C THR A 241 -10.71 -22.76 -0.02
N LEU A 242 -10.46 -21.93 0.99
CA LEU A 242 -9.44 -20.90 0.99
C LEU A 242 -8.16 -21.31 1.75
N SER A 243 -8.09 -22.57 2.23
CA SER A 243 -6.86 -23.11 2.78
C SER A 243 -5.78 -23.15 1.70
N PRO A 244 -4.57 -22.60 1.96
CA PRO A 244 -3.53 -22.58 0.95
C PRO A 244 -2.99 -23.97 0.61
N ASP A 245 -2.97 -24.33 -0.66
CA ASP A 245 -2.29 -25.53 -1.18
C ASP A 245 -0.77 -25.31 -1.24
N PHE A 246 -0.34 -24.05 -1.38
CA PHE A 246 1.07 -23.65 -1.38
C PHE A 246 1.29 -22.26 -0.80
N GLY A 247 2.52 -21.99 -0.38
CA GLY A 247 2.94 -20.69 0.12
C GLY A 247 4.23 -20.22 -0.53
N GLU A 248 4.31 -18.93 -0.84
CA GLU A 248 5.52 -18.30 -1.34
C GLU A 248 5.88 -17.06 -0.52
N LEU A 249 7.17 -16.94 -0.16
CA LEU A 249 7.71 -15.79 0.54
C LEU A 249 8.25 -14.78 -0.46
N VAL A 250 7.80 -13.53 -0.32
CA VAL A 250 8.35 -12.39 -1.06
C VAL A 250 9.35 -11.68 -0.19
N TYR A 251 10.61 -11.71 -0.59
CA TYR A 251 11.67 -10.98 0.09
C TYR A 251 11.63 -9.51 -0.33
N PRO A 252 11.78 -8.58 0.61
CA PRO A 252 11.88 -7.16 0.28
C PRO A 252 13.17 -6.89 -0.52
N GLY A 253 13.13 -5.84 -1.35
CA GLY A 253 14.32 -5.37 -2.06
C GLY A 253 15.38 -4.78 -1.13
N GLU A 254 16.57 -4.54 -1.66
CA GLU A 254 17.66 -3.86 -0.96
C GLU A 254 17.21 -2.48 -0.45
N GLY A 255 17.65 -2.11 0.75
CA GLY A 255 17.27 -0.85 1.40
C GLY A 255 15.88 -0.85 2.06
N TYR A 256 15.21 -2.00 2.14
CA TYR A 256 13.98 -2.10 2.91
C TYR A 256 14.24 -1.84 4.41
N CYS A 257 13.51 -0.88 4.98
CA CYS A 257 13.45 -0.63 6.41
C CYS A 257 12.08 -1.11 6.92
N GLY A 258 12.07 -2.04 7.85
CA GLY A 258 10.86 -2.64 8.41
C GLY A 258 10.83 -2.60 9.93
N LEU A 259 9.97 -3.45 10.50
CA LEU A 259 9.76 -3.51 11.95
C LEU A 259 11.05 -3.74 12.76
N GLN A 260 11.97 -4.54 12.23
CA GLN A 260 13.22 -4.84 12.92
C GLN A 260 14.07 -3.58 13.06
N GLU A 261 14.24 -2.81 11.98
CA GLU A 261 15.02 -1.58 11.96
C GLU A 261 14.35 -0.49 12.82
N PHE A 262 13.01 -0.37 12.77
CA PHE A 262 12.28 0.64 13.51
C PHE A 262 12.15 0.33 15.00
N HIS A 263 11.93 -0.93 15.39
CA HIS A 263 11.53 -1.28 16.76
C HIS A 263 12.59 -2.07 17.54
N ALA A 264 13.58 -2.69 16.89
CA ALA A 264 14.59 -3.48 17.58
C ALA A 264 15.96 -2.79 17.61
N GLU A 265 16.54 -2.50 16.43
CA GLU A 265 17.93 -2.08 16.33
C GLU A 265 18.13 -0.56 16.51
N ASN A 266 17.16 0.24 16.09
CA ASN A 266 17.25 1.70 16.05
C ASN A 266 16.00 2.40 16.61
N ALA A 267 15.31 1.75 17.56
CA ALA A 267 14.06 2.30 18.12
C ALA A 267 14.22 3.75 18.59
N ASP A 268 15.25 4.06 19.34
CA ASP A 268 15.52 5.40 19.89
C ASP A 268 15.74 6.47 18.81
N LYS A 269 16.18 6.06 17.62
CA LYS A 269 16.38 6.99 16.48
C LYS A 269 15.07 7.30 15.77
N TYR A 270 14.25 6.27 15.58
CA TYR A 270 13.03 6.39 14.76
C TYR A 270 11.78 6.66 15.55
N ILE A 271 11.71 6.19 16.81
CA ILE A 271 10.53 6.33 17.66
C ILE A 271 10.83 7.34 18.77
N LYS A 272 10.05 8.41 18.81
CA LYS A 272 10.10 9.43 19.85
C LYS A 272 8.79 9.37 20.66
N GLU A 273 8.90 9.16 21.95
CA GLU A 273 7.74 9.13 22.83
C GLU A 273 7.20 10.54 23.09
N ILE A 274 5.87 10.69 23.02
CA ILE A 274 5.18 11.91 23.41
C ILE A 274 5.11 11.93 24.93
N PRO A 275 5.63 12.97 25.62
CA PRO A 275 5.59 13.05 27.07
C PRO A 275 4.14 12.99 27.61
N GLU A 276 3.90 12.19 28.64
CA GLU A 276 2.57 12.08 29.25
C GLU A 276 2.09 13.40 29.88
N SER A 277 3.01 14.31 30.21
CA SER A 277 2.73 15.64 30.74
C SER A 277 2.18 16.62 29.70
N GLU A 278 2.31 16.32 28.41
CA GLU A 278 1.79 17.18 27.36
C GLU A 278 0.26 17.06 27.21
N PRO A 279 -0.44 18.18 26.89
CA PRO A 279 -1.88 18.13 26.62
C PRO A 279 -2.16 17.26 25.38
N ASN A 280 -3.35 16.68 25.33
CA ASN A 280 -3.77 16.00 24.10
C ASN A 280 -4.01 17.02 22.98
N LEU A 281 -3.63 16.67 21.75
CA LEU A 281 -3.83 17.55 20.59
C LEU A 281 -5.31 17.92 20.35
N LEU A 282 -6.24 17.16 20.90
CA LEU A 282 -7.68 17.42 20.84
C LEU A 282 -8.18 18.35 21.94
N ASP A 283 -7.38 18.59 22.98
CA ASP A 283 -7.78 19.43 24.11
C ASP A 283 -7.74 20.92 23.72
N ASP A 284 -8.56 21.74 24.39
CA ASP A 284 -8.57 23.20 24.19
C ASP A 284 -7.31 23.89 24.79
N MET A 285 -6.46 23.16 25.50
CA MET A 285 -5.30 23.66 26.23
C MET A 285 -4.09 24.01 25.35
N GLY A 286 -4.26 24.09 24.03
CA GLY A 286 -3.19 24.44 23.10
C GLY A 286 -2.67 23.25 22.29
N VAL A 287 -1.53 23.46 21.61
CA VAL A 287 -0.88 22.42 20.83
C VAL A 287 0.32 21.89 21.62
N PRO A 288 0.48 20.56 21.73
CA PRO A 288 1.64 19.94 22.37
C PRO A 288 2.96 20.38 21.75
N GLU A 289 4.02 20.53 22.55
CA GLU A 289 5.34 20.90 22.03
C GLU A 289 5.92 19.85 21.11
N SER A 290 5.64 18.58 21.36
CA SER A 290 6.02 17.45 20.52
C SER A 290 5.50 17.56 19.07
N VAL A 291 4.36 18.24 18.84
CA VAL A 291 3.86 18.54 17.47
C VAL A 291 4.80 19.49 16.76
N TYR A 292 5.24 20.56 17.43
CA TYR A 292 6.18 21.51 16.84
C TYR A 292 7.51 20.82 16.52
N GLN A 293 8.00 19.96 17.41
CA GLN A 293 9.22 19.17 17.21
C GLN A 293 9.06 18.20 16.03
N ALA A 294 7.95 17.48 15.92
CA ALA A 294 7.68 16.57 14.81
C ALA A 294 7.60 17.32 13.46
N MET A 295 6.96 18.49 13.43
CA MET A 295 6.93 19.33 12.23
C MET A 295 8.32 19.88 11.88
N ALA A 296 9.15 20.23 12.87
CA ALA A 296 10.52 20.67 12.63
C ALA A 296 11.38 19.56 12.03
N LEU A 297 11.32 18.35 12.60
CA LEU A 297 11.97 17.15 12.05
C LEU A 297 11.52 16.88 10.60
N PHE A 298 10.23 17.00 10.33
CA PHE A 298 9.67 16.82 8.99
C PHE A 298 10.28 17.80 7.97
N PHE A 299 10.34 19.10 8.26
CA PHE A 299 10.86 20.09 7.32
C PHE A 299 12.38 20.02 7.17
N VAL A 300 13.11 19.80 8.26
CA VAL A 300 14.57 19.62 8.25
C VAL A 300 14.95 18.36 7.47
N GLY A 301 14.30 17.24 7.75
CA GLY A 301 14.51 15.98 7.02
C GLY A 301 14.21 16.12 5.53
N ASN A 302 13.17 16.88 5.15
CA ASN A 302 12.88 17.20 3.74
C ASN A 302 14.03 17.97 3.08
N ALA A 303 14.57 18.99 3.73
CA ALA A 303 15.68 19.77 3.19
C ALA A 303 16.96 18.90 3.06
N ILE A 304 17.26 18.08 4.05
CA ILE A 304 18.39 17.13 3.99
C ILE A 304 18.23 16.15 2.80
N ARG A 305 17.04 15.57 2.59
CA ARG A 305 16.78 14.71 1.42
C ARG A 305 16.99 15.45 0.11
N ARG A 306 16.49 16.67 0.00
CA ARG A 306 16.65 17.51 -1.20
C ARG A 306 18.11 17.85 -1.48
N SER A 307 18.90 18.17 -0.45
CA SER A 307 20.33 18.46 -0.60
C SER A 307 21.13 17.26 -1.12
N ARG A 308 20.61 16.04 -0.93
CA ARG A 308 21.16 14.79 -1.47
C ARG A 308 20.65 14.44 -2.88
N GLY A 309 19.84 15.31 -3.50
CA GLY A 309 19.29 15.10 -4.84
C GLY A 309 17.98 14.31 -4.89
N ASP A 310 17.41 13.89 -3.75
CA ASP A 310 16.10 13.24 -3.74
C ASP A 310 14.98 14.25 -3.96
N MET A 311 14.36 14.20 -5.15
CA MET A 311 13.28 15.09 -5.57
C MET A 311 11.89 14.48 -5.40
N GLY A 312 11.78 13.31 -4.75
CA GLY A 312 10.52 12.60 -4.48
C GLY A 312 9.57 13.37 -3.55
N THR A 313 8.37 12.87 -3.37
CA THR A 313 7.40 13.42 -2.40
C THR A 313 7.92 13.23 -0.97
N HIS A 314 7.61 14.16 -0.08
CA HIS A 314 7.91 14.09 1.35
C HIS A 314 6.62 14.38 2.12
N ALA A 315 6.19 13.44 2.94
CA ALA A 315 4.91 13.48 3.62
C ALA A 315 5.02 13.29 5.13
N MET A 316 4.14 13.95 5.85
CA MET A 316 3.89 13.74 7.29
C MET A 316 2.44 13.34 7.49
N LEU A 317 2.19 12.45 8.43
CA LEU A 317 0.86 12.03 8.86
C LEU A 317 0.65 12.36 10.32
N ILE A 318 -0.50 12.95 10.63
CA ILE A 318 -0.97 13.16 12.00
C ILE A 318 -2.23 12.33 12.20
N HIS A 319 -2.17 11.40 13.16
CA HIS A 319 -3.27 10.47 13.47
C HIS A 319 -3.83 10.76 14.88
N PRO A 320 -4.82 11.66 15.01
CA PRO A 320 -5.32 12.05 16.33
C PRO A 320 -6.35 11.06 16.89
N SER A 321 -7.24 10.55 16.06
CA SER A 321 -8.34 9.66 16.46
C SER A 321 -9.00 9.00 15.25
N GLN A 322 -10.06 8.19 15.50
CA GLN A 322 -10.89 7.59 14.43
C GLN A 322 -12.03 8.49 13.96
N LYS A 323 -12.30 9.61 14.67
CA LYS A 323 -13.49 10.43 14.42
C LYS A 323 -13.20 11.54 13.43
N LYS A 324 -14.00 11.65 12.38
CA LYS A 324 -13.90 12.72 11.36
C LYS A 324 -13.95 14.13 11.95
N PHE A 325 -14.72 14.35 13.03
CA PHE A 325 -14.80 15.63 13.69
C PHE A 325 -13.47 16.06 14.31
N ASP A 326 -12.78 15.12 14.96
CA ASP A 326 -11.48 15.35 15.59
C ASP A 326 -10.41 15.72 14.53
N HIS A 327 -10.51 15.12 13.33
CA HIS A 327 -9.60 15.45 12.23
C HIS A 327 -9.68 16.92 11.80
N ARG A 328 -10.89 17.50 11.78
CA ARG A 328 -11.07 18.92 11.44
C ARG A 328 -10.54 19.87 12.51
N ILE A 329 -10.69 19.52 13.78
CA ILE A 329 -10.11 20.29 14.90
C ILE A 329 -8.58 20.31 14.74
N VAL A 330 -7.99 19.15 14.53
CA VAL A 330 -6.54 19.03 14.41
C VAL A 330 -6.04 19.71 13.12
N GLU A 331 -6.73 19.54 12.00
CA GLU A 331 -6.42 20.24 10.74
C GLU A 331 -6.32 21.76 10.97
N GLN A 332 -7.30 22.38 11.61
CA GLN A 332 -7.29 23.82 11.89
C GLN A 332 -6.11 24.25 12.78
N LYS A 333 -5.78 23.47 13.81
CA LYS A 333 -4.63 23.75 14.68
C LYS A 333 -3.31 23.69 13.92
N ILE A 334 -3.12 22.61 13.15
CA ILE A 334 -1.87 22.42 12.39
C ILE A 334 -1.78 23.44 11.24
N GLN A 335 -2.89 23.75 10.57
CA GLN A 335 -2.92 24.80 9.54
C GLN A 335 -2.51 26.16 10.10
N SER A 336 -2.98 26.52 11.29
CA SER A 336 -2.61 27.76 11.97
C SER A 336 -1.10 27.84 12.24
N ILE A 337 -0.49 26.75 12.71
CA ILE A 337 0.98 26.68 12.91
C ILE A 337 1.72 26.81 11.57
N LEU A 338 1.26 26.07 10.58
CA LEU A 338 1.88 26.11 9.25
C LEU A 338 1.82 27.49 8.64
N ASP A 339 0.70 28.21 8.78
CA ASP A 339 0.54 29.57 8.25
C ASP A 339 1.45 30.57 8.97
N GLU A 340 1.57 30.43 10.30
CA GLU A 340 2.53 31.21 11.07
C GLU A 340 3.98 30.96 10.60
N TRP A 341 4.37 29.69 10.43
CA TRP A 341 5.71 29.33 9.96
C TRP A 341 5.96 29.81 8.53
N LYS A 342 4.98 29.70 7.63
CA LYS A 342 5.05 30.23 6.27
C LYS A 342 5.26 31.75 6.26
N SER A 343 4.58 32.49 7.14
CA SER A 343 4.72 33.95 7.29
C SER A 343 6.13 34.31 7.75
N LYS A 344 6.64 33.65 8.80
CA LYS A 344 8.00 33.84 9.31
C LYS A 344 9.06 33.52 8.23
N ALA A 345 8.91 32.40 7.54
CA ALA A 345 9.79 31.97 6.46
C ALA A 345 9.81 32.99 5.29
N LYS A 346 8.64 33.49 4.88
CA LYS A 346 8.51 34.49 3.83
C LYS A 346 9.20 35.80 4.20
N THR A 347 9.03 36.24 5.45
CA THR A 347 9.62 37.50 5.97
C THR A 347 11.14 37.39 6.01
N TYR A 348 11.68 36.29 6.52
CA TYR A 348 13.11 36.05 6.61
C TYR A 348 13.78 35.98 5.22
N LEU A 349 13.21 35.18 4.30
CA LEU A 349 13.69 35.01 2.93
C LEU A 349 13.63 36.33 2.12
N ALA A 350 12.76 37.27 2.51
CA ALA A 350 12.71 38.60 1.94
C ALA A 350 13.76 39.58 2.53
N GLY A 351 14.70 39.08 3.35
CA GLY A 351 15.77 39.87 3.99
C GLY A 351 15.32 40.70 5.18
N ARG A 352 14.12 40.51 5.70
CA ARG A 352 13.62 41.22 6.87
C ARG A 352 13.92 40.40 8.13
N ARG A 353 14.79 40.90 8.98
CA ARG A 353 15.08 40.26 10.30
C ARG A 353 13.94 40.57 11.25
N ASP A 354 13.20 39.53 11.63
CA ASP A 354 12.15 39.59 12.64
C ASP A 354 12.55 38.71 13.84
N ILE A 355 12.48 39.30 15.03
CA ILE A 355 12.76 38.59 16.29
C ILE A 355 11.86 37.37 16.45
N SER A 356 10.64 37.42 15.92
CA SER A 356 9.68 36.29 15.95
C SER A 356 10.18 35.04 15.23
N TYR A 357 11.14 35.17 14.31
CA TYR A 357 11.78 34.06 13.62
C TYR A 357 12.73 33.27 14.54
N ASN A 358 13.32 33.91 15.54
CA ASN A 358 14.34 33.26 16.38
C ASN A 358 13.82 31.99 17.07
N SER A 359 12.57 31.98 17.53
CA SER A 359 11.97 30.79 18.14
C SER A 359 11.83 29.64 17.14
N LEU A 360 11.40 29.93 15.93
CA LEU A 360 11.32 28.92 14.86
C LEU A 360 12.73 28.41 14.48
N ARG A 361 13.71 29.31 14.33
CA ARG A 361 15.10 28.94 14.04
C ARG A 361 15.69 28.00 15.10
N THR A 362 15.47 28.32 16.37
CA THR A 362 15.95 27.46 17.48
C THR A 362 15.34 26.07 17.40
N LEU A 363 14.05 25.97 17.10
CA LEU A 363 13.35 24.69 16.97
C LEU A 363 13.89 23.90 15.75
N LEU A 364 14.08 24.54 14.60
CA LEU A 364 14.66 23.91 13.40
C LEU A 364 16.11 23.47 13.64
N GLN A 365 16.90 24.27 14.36
CA GLN A 365 18.28 23.92 14.75
C GLN A 365 18.29 22.69 15.64
N SER A 366 17.40 22.61 16.65
CA SER A 366 17.29 21.46 17.53
C SER A 366 16.92 20.18 16.76
N ALA A 367 16.02 20.28 15.79
CA ALA A 367 15.68 19.16 14.91
C ALA A 367 16.86 18.72 14.04
N TYR A 368 17.64 19.67 13.52
CA TYR A 368 18.86 19.39 12.78
C TYR A 368 19.90 18.69 13.65
N ASP A 369 20.12 19.18 14.87
CA ASP A 369 21.09 18.62 15.82
C ASP A 369 20.71 17.15 16.18
N SER A 370 19.40 16.84 16.24
CA SER A 370 18.93 15.46 16.41
C SER A 370 19.36 14.57 15.24
N PHE A 371 19.22 15.02 13.99
CA PHE A 371 19.70 14.23 12.83
C PHE A 371 21.21 14.01 12.85
N VAL A 372 21.98 15.03 13.22
CA VAL A 372 23.43 14.91 13.33
C VAL A 372 23.83 13.94 14.44
N SER A 373 23.18 13.99 15.60
CA SER A 373 23.43 13.08 16.71
C SER A 373 23.10 11.62 16.37
N ASP A 374 22.09 11.41 15.51
CA ASP A 374 21.72 10.08 14.98
C ASP A 374 22.66 9.59 13.87
N GLY A 375 23.71 10.37 13.55
CA GLY A 375 24.73 10.01 12.56
C GLY A 375 24.37 10.34 11.10
N VAL A 376 23.36 11.19 10.89
CA VAL A 376 22.97 11.62 9.54
C VAL A 376 24.00 12.61 9.00
N ILE A 377 24.69 12.25 7.92
CA ILE A 377 25.63 13.14 7.22
C ILE A 377 24.83 14.15 6.40
N CYS A 378 24.98 15.44 6.68
CA CYS A 378 24.30 16.52 5.97
C CYS A 378 25.16 17.79 5.93
N HIS A 379 24.77 18.75 5.09
CA HIS A 379 25.40 20.07 5.06
C HIS A 379 25.18 20.82 6.38
N PRO A 380 26.04 21.79 6.75
CA PRO A 380 25.82 22.63 7.93
C PRO A 380 24.42 23.27 7.92
N PHE A 381 23.88 23.51 9.12
CA PHE A 381 22.53 24.07 9.26
C PHE A 381 22.37 25.39 8.50
N ASP A 382 23.32 26.31 8.58
CA ASP A 382 23.25 27.60 7.94
C ASP A 382 23.16 27.51 6.40
N ASP A 383 23.76 26.46 5.80
CA ASP A 383 23.65 26.17 4.37
C ASP A 383 22.28 25.59 3.98
N LEU A 384 21.64 24.89 4.91
CA LEU A 384 20.33 24.27 4.72
C LEU A 384 19.16 25.20 5.10
N GLU A 385 19.39 26.23 5.92
CA GLU A 385 18.35 27.07 6.50
C GLU A 385 17.39 27.62 5.44
N ASN A 386 17.91 28.20 4.37
CA ASN A 386 17.08 28.72 3.30
C ASN A 386 16.27 27.61 2.59
N GLN A 387 16.84 26.43 2.42
CA GLN A 387 16.13 25.31 1.84
C GLN A 387 15.00 24.80 2.77
N ILE A 388 15.24 24.74 4.08
CA ILE A 388 14.21 24.39 5.07
C ILE A 388 13.04 25.36 4.98
N LEU A 389 13.32 26.66 4.95
CA LEU A 389 12.30 27.73 4.86
C LEU A 389 11.52 27.67 3.54
N ASP A 390 12.19 27.34 2.43
CA ASP A 390 11.51 27.11 1.16
C ASP A 390 10.59 25.88 1.20
N ARG A 391 10.95 24.80 1.92
CA ARG A 391 10.06 23.63 2.10
C ARG A 391 8.83 23.99 2.93
N ILE A 392 8.99 24.77 4.00
CA ILE A 392 7.86 25.29 4.79
C ILE A 392 6.93 26.10 3.87
N LYS A 393 7.46 27.02 3.11
CA LYS A 393 6.68 27.91 2.22
C LYS A 393 5.92 27.14 1.13
N GLN A 394 6.52 26.08 0.58
CA GLN A 394 5.95 25.27 -0.51
C GLN A 394 5.10 24.10 -0.03
N CYS A 395 4.95 23.91 1.29
CA CYS A 395 4.09 22.86 1.84
C CYS A 395 2.64 23.08 1.42
N SER A 396 1.94 21.97 1.10
CA SER A 396 0.49 22.01 0.84
C SER A 396 -0.27 22.64 2.00
N PRO A 397 -1.51 23.10 1.80
CA PRO A 397 -2.48 23.18 2.89
C PRO A 397 -2.60 21.81 3.58
N ILE A 398 -3.05 21.79 4.82
CA ILE A 398 -3.25 20.52 5.53
C ILE A 398 -4.34 19.71 4.82
N LEU A 399 -4.03 18.45 4.53
CA LEU A 399 -4.89 17.54 3.77
C LEU A 399 -5.58 16.57 4.71
N VAL A 400 -6.91 16.66 4.81
CA VAL A 400 -7.70 15.73 5.64
C VAL A 400 -8.02 14.47 4.85
N CYS A 401 -7.59 13.33 5.40
CA CYS A 401 -7.84 12.00 4.81
C CYS A 401 -9.06 11.35 5.47
N ASN A 402 -10.23 11.56 4.88
CA ASN A 402 -11.49 10.91 5.25
C ASN A 402 -12.05 10.10 4.08
N SER A 403 -13.00 9.18 4.36
CA SER A 403 -13.62 8.33 3.34
C SER A 403 -14.30 9.09 2.20
N ASP A 404 -14.61 10.36 2.42
CA ASP A 404 -15.43 11.19 1.51
C ASP A 404 -14.60 12.25 0.77
N GLU A 405 -13.28 12.34 0.97
CA GLU A 405 -12.45 13.42 0.44
C GLU A 405 -11.35 12.89 -0.50
N ASN A 406 -11.14 13.59 -1.63
CA ASN A 406 -10.09 13.28 -2.61
C ASN A 406 -8.71 13.82 -2.17
N ALA A 407 -8.29 13.53 -0.94
CA ALA A 407 -7.00 14.01 -0.42
C ALA A 407 -5.80 13.54 -1.25
N SER A 408 -5.90 12.38 -1.91
CA SER A 408 -4.84 11.84 -2.76
C SER A 408 -4.63 12.66 -4.05
N GLU A 409 -5.69 13.16 -4.67
CA GLU A 409 -5.60 13.97 -5.90
C GLU A 409 -4.95 15.34 -5.61
N ASN A 410 -5.30 15.95 -4.48
CA ASN A 410 -4.70 17.21 -4.05
C ASN A 410 -3.23 17.06 -3.63
N ALA A 411 -2.84 15.90 -3.10
CA ALA A 411 -1.46 15.62 -2.68
C ALA A 411 -0.48 15.55 -3.87
N GLU A 412 -0.94 15.16 -5.06
CA GLU A 412 -0.08 15.08 -6.24
C GLU A 412 0.39 16.45 -6.75
N LEU A 413 -0.32 17.51 -6.41
CA LEU A 413 0.04 18.89 -6.77
C LEU A 413 1.26 19.41 -6.00
N TYR A 414 1.58 18.81 -4.87
CA TYR A 414 2.63 19.28 -3.97
C TYR A 414 3.69 18.19 -3.73
N LYS A 415 4.94 18.62 -3.53
CA LYS A 415 6.03 17.72 -3.16
C LYS A 415 6.24 17.58 -1.64
N THR A 416 5.62 18.46 -0.86
CA THR A 416 5.67 18.47 0.61
C THR A 416 4.25 18.53 1.14
N ASN A 417 3.82 17.47 1.85
CA ASN A 417 2.43 17.31 2.27
C ASN A 417 2.34 16.97 3.75
N ILE A 418 1.34 17.54 4.45
CA ILE A 418 0.96 17.12 5.79
C ILE A 418 -0.49 16.65 5.75
N PHE A 419 -0.71 15.41 6.20
CA PHE A 419 -2.00 14.76 6.23
C PHE A 419 -2.51 14.67 7.67
N VAL A 420 -3.81 14.83 7.86
CA VAL A 420 -4.53 14.51 9.10
C VAL A 420 -5.55 13.45 8.79
N GLY A 421 -5.51 12.32 9.49
CA GLY A 421 -6.41 11.21 9.19
C GLY A 421 -6.54 10.20 10.31
N GLY A 422 -7.51 9.29 10.15
CA GLY A 422 -7.81 8.21 11.09
C GLY A 422 -7.73 6.84 10.42
N ASN A 423 -8.75 6.01 10.60
CA ASN A 423 -8.81 4.61 10.17
C ASN A 423 -8.51 4.31 8.69
N LEU A 424 -8.56 5.31 7.80
CA LEU A 424 -8.16 5.11 6.41
C LEU A 424 -6.66 4.85 6.25
N VAL A 425 -5.87 5.35 7.18
CA VAL A 425 -4.42 5.12 7.25
C VAL A 425 -4.13 3.65 7.56
N GLU A 426 -4.97 3.03 8.39
CA GLU A 426 -4.88 1.61 8.77
C GLU A 426 -5.33 0.66 7.64
N ARG A 427 -5.89 1.18 6.52
CA ARG A 427 -6.58 0.40 5.50
C ARG A 427 -6.03 0.56 4.08
N GLY A 428 -4.71 0.41 3.93
CA GLY A 428 -4.11 0.27 2.60
C GLY A 428 -3.93 1.56 1.79
N ILE A 429 -4.12 2.75 2.36
CA ILE A 429 -3.71 3.99 1.71
C ILE A 429 -2.20 4.13 1.82
N THR A 430 -1.53 4.20 0.67
CA THR A 430 -0.09 4.46 0.63
C THR A 430 0.17 5.95 0.52
N PHE A 431 0.84 6.52 1.50
CA PHE A 431 1.37 7.88 1.47
C PHE A 431 2.76 7.87 0.85
N LYS A 432 2.87 8.32 -0.39
CA LYS A 432 4.19 8.41 -1.06
C LYS A 432 5.14 9.33 -0.30
N GLY A 433 6.30 8.80 0.11
CA GLY A 433 7.32 9.57 0.81
C GLY A 433 6.97 9.90 2.27
N LEU A 434 6.14 9.08 2.93
CA LEU A 434 5.86 9.24 4.36
C LEU A 434 7.16 9.14 5.17
N ALA A 435 7.51 10.21 5.87
CA ALA A 435 8.76 10.34 6.60
C ALA A 435 8.55 10.55 8.11
N VAL A 436 7.43 11.13 8.49
CA VAL A 436 7.09 11.37 9.90
C VAL A 436 5.63 11.00 10.13
N THR A 437 5.38 10.20 11.17
CA THR A 437 4.03 9.89 11.66
C THR A 437 3.90 10.35 13.11
N TYR A 438 2.90 11.18 13.39
CA TYR A 438 2.59 11.67 14.74
C TYR A 438 1.27 11.04 15.20
N ILE A 439 1.34 10.15 16.20
CA ILE A 439 0.20 9.36 16.68
C ILE A 439 -0.13 9.75 18.13
N THR A 440 -1.33 10.25 18.38
CA THR A 440 -1.82 10.54 19.74
C THR A 440 -2.87 9.56 20.24
N ARG A 441 -3.28 8.64 19.38
CA ARG A 441 -4.30 7.63 19.69
C ARG A 441 -3.75 6.60 20.65
N ARG A 442 -4.44 6.38 21.79
CA ARG A 442 -4.22 5.20 22.64
C ARG A 442 -5.22 4.11 22.27
N ALA A 443 -4.75 2.87 22.12
CA ALA A 443 -5.62 1.72 21.88
C ALA A 443 -6.56 1.53 23.10
N LYS A 444 -7.87 1.44 22.84
CA LYS A 444 -8.85 1.07 23.87
C LYS A 444 -8.94 -0.46 23.90
N GLY A 445 -8.29 -1.10 24.88
CA GLY A 445 -8.29 -2.56 25.05
C GLY A 445 -7.00 -3.24 24.61
N LYS A 446 -7.04 -4.55 24.37
CA LYS A 446 -5.89 -5.27 23.77
C LYS A 446 -5.60 -4.66 22.41
N SER A 447 -4.41 -4.10 22.23
CA SER A 447 -3.97 -3.58 20.95
C SER A 447 -3.99 -4.74 19.95
N ASN A 448 -4.65 -4.56 18.81
CA ASN A 448 -4.37 -5.39 17.66
C ASN A 448 -2.97 -4.99 17.21
N VAL A 449 -1.99 -5.80 17.54
CA VAL A 449 -0.58 -5.58 17.21
C VAL A 449 -0.43 -5.30 15.72
N ASP A 450 -1.16 -6.04 14.89
CA ASP A 450 -1.17 -5.92 13.43
C ASP A 450 -1.53 -4.50 12.92
N ASN A 451 -2.48 -3.80 13.57
CA ASN A 451 -2.88 -2.45 13.16
C ASN A 451 -1.93 -1.35 13.67
N THR A 452 -1.18 -1.63 14.73
CA THR A 452 -0.21 -0.67 15.29
C THR A 452 1.10 -0.73 14.52
N GLU A 453 1.44 -1.88 13.96
CA GLU A 453 2.65 -2.11 13.16
C GLU A 453 2.53 -1.62 11.72
N ILE A 454 1.30 -1.41 11.21
CA ILE A 454 1.03 -0.91 9.85
C ILE A 454 1.05 0.63 9.78
N SER A 455 0.91 1.32 10.90
CA SER A 455 0.94 2.77 11.01
C SER A 455 2.29 3.31 11.39
#